data_634fb57ff5d3906db4013a8cda6da0f1
#
_entry.id   634fb57ff5d3906db4013a8cda6da0f1
#
_cell.length_a   1.000
_cell.length_b   1.000
_cell.length_c   1.000
_cell.angle_alpha   90.00
_cell.angle_beta   90.00
_cell.angle_gamma   90.00
#
_symmetry.space_group_name_H-M   'P 1'
#
loop_
_entity.id
_entity.type
_entity.pdbx_description
1 polymer ?
#
loop_
_entity_poly.entity_id
_entity_poly.type
_entity_poly.pdbx_seq_one_letter_code
_entity_poly.pdbx_strand_id
1 'polypeptide(L)'
;MKIVVIIPAAGLGTRMTSAASAKDKKPAASKQFVELHGTPILLHTLRSFANSPEIAEIFVALRKAEIEPFRERLQRETPEILKKKTVLLEGGENRQQSVANALAAVAANSDDVVLVHDAVRPFVTEEIIRDVIAGAAKYGAAITGVPAMDTVKQVERTAEGAIIKATIPREKIVMAQTPQGFRYDVLKKAFDEAVADGFIGTDEASLVERSGHQVAVVMGSPRNMKITTPADLELAEYYSRIAAHSK
;
A
#
# COMPACT_ATOMS: atom_id res chain seq x y z
N MET A 1 21.22 -7.95 -4.66
CA MET A 1 19.79 -7.67 -4.88
C MET A 1 19.42 -6.48 -3.99
N LYS A 2 19.03 -5.40 -4.61
CA LYS A 2 18.55 -4.18 -3.93
C LYS A 2 17.04 -4.28 -3.72
N ILE A 3 16.56 -3.84 -2.56
CA ILE A 3 15.13 -3.82 -2.24
C ILE A 3 14.68 -2.37 -2.14
N VAL A 4 13.68 -2.01 -2.94
CA VAL A 4 13.11 -0.66 -2.98
C VAL A 4 11.64 -0.73 -2.60
N VAL A 5 11.14 0.26 -1.87
CA VAL A 5 9.72 0.38 -1.51
C VAL A 5 9.12 1.59 -2.20
N ILE A 6 7.95 1.41 -2.82
CA ILE A 6 7.12 2.50 -3.35
C ILE A 6 5.86 2.61 -2.50
N ILE A 7 5.59 3.81 -2.00
CA ILE A 7 4.41 4.13 -1.19
C ILE A 7 3.57 5.19 -1.90
N PRO A 8 2.51 4.79 -2.65
CA PRO A 8 1.60 5.74 -3.26
C PRO A 8 0.73 6.42 -2.19
N ALA A 9 0.89 7.72 -2.03
CA ALA A 9 0.27 8.54 -1.00
C ALA A 9 -0.42 9.82 -1.54
N ALA A 10 -0.68 9.92 -2.87
CA ALA A 10 -1.30 11.08 -3.49
C ALA A 10 -2.85 11.07 -3.48
N GLY A 11 -3.48 10.02 -2.97
CA GLY A 11 -4.94 9.87 -2.97
C GLY A 11 -5.68 10.84 -2.05
N LEU A 12 -6.83 11.35 -2.49
CA LEU A 12 -7.66 12.32 -1.74
C LEU A 12 -8.34 11.72 -0.48
N GLY A 13 -8.53 10.41 -0.41
CA GLY A 13 -9.09 9.74 0.77
C GLY A 13 -10.54 10.08 1.10
N THR A 14 -11.37 10.36 0.11
CA THR A 14 -12.76 10.83 0.23
C THR A 14 -13.66 10.03 1.18
N ARG A 15 -13.35 8.75 1.41
CA ARG A 15 -14.12 7.86 2.31
C ARG A 15 -13.94 8.17 3.80
N MET A 16 -12.86 8.83 4.20
CA MET A 16 -12.62 9.25 5.60
C MET A 16 -13.34 10.54 5.97
N THR A 17 -13.79 11.32 4.98
CA THR A 17 -14.32 12.68 5.18
C THR A 17 -15.84 12.76 5.25
N SER A 18 -16.57 11.65 5.04
CA SER A 18 -18.01 11.67 4.84
C SER A 18 -18.87 11.86 6.11
N ALA A 19 -18.31 11.81 7.31
CA ALA A 19 -19.12 11.87 8.54
C ALA A 19 -18.93 13.12 9.42
N ALA A 20 -17.81 13.83 9.33
CA ALA A 20 -17.46 14.90 10.29
C ALA A 20 -17.31 16.30 9.69
N SER A 21 -17.23 16.47 8.38
CA SER A 21 -16.75 17.71 7.74
C SER A 21 -17.82 18.57 7.05
N ALA A 22 -19.10 18.29 7.22
CA ALA A 22 -20.15 19.13 6.61
C ALA A 22 -20.30 20.53 7.25
N LYS A 23 -19.68 20.80 8.39
CA LYS A 23 -19.78 22.07 9.12
C LYS A 23 -18.55 22.97 9.08
N ASP A 24 -17.36 22.44 8.82
CA ASP A 24 -16.13 23.24 8.79
C ASP A 24 -15.54 23.31 7.38
N LYS A 25 -15.43 24.52 6.83
CA LYS A 25 -14.88 24.84 5.49
C LYS A 25 -13.36 24.62 5.34
N LYS A 26 -12.70 23.78 6.17
CA LYS A 26 -11.31 23.42 5.95
C LYS A 26 -11.23 22.23 4.99
N PRO A 27 -10.35 22.26 3.97
CA PRO A 27 -10.11 21.10 3.14
C PRO A 27 -9.70 19.93 4.04
N ALA A 28 -10.46 18.84 3.97
CA ALA A 28 -10.19 17.67 4.78
C ALA A 28 -8.77 17.16 4.51
N ALA A 29 -8.01 16.93 5.57
CA ALA A 29 -6.68 16.34 5.46
C ALA A 29 -6.76 15.00 4.72
N SER A 30 -5.83 14.74 3.80
CA SER A 30 -5.76 13.45 3.13
C SER A 30 -5.58 12.34 4.15
N LYS A 31 -6.23 11.21 3.94
CA LYS A 31 -6.29 10.10 4.91
C LYS A 31 -4.94 9.63 5.44
N GLN A 32 -3.88 9.71 4.63
CA GLN A 32 -2.52 9.34 5.01
C GLN A 32 -1.90 10.29 6.05
N PHE A 33 -2.46 11.49 6.20
CA PHE A 33 -2.06 12.48 7.20
C PHE A 33 -2.97 12.51 8.43
N VAL A 34 -4.02 11.69 8.47
CA VAL A 34 -4.77 11.45 9.70
C VAL A 34 -3.82 10.89 10.74
N GLU A 35 -3.94 11.38 11.98
CA GLU A 35 -3.02 11.06 13.05
C GLU A 35 -3.49 9.84 13.84
N LEU A 36 -2.56 8.97 14.14
CA LEU A 36 -2.66 7.87 15.08
C LEU A 36 -1.72 8.18 16.25
N HIS A 37 -2.28 8.49 17.42
CA HIS A 37 -1.52 8.97 18.59
C HIS A 37 -0.61 10.18 18.29
N GLY A 38 -1.13 11.18 17.60
CA GLY A 38 -0.40 12.42 17.28
C GLY A 38 0.65 12.30 16.17
N THR A 39 0.76 11.12 15.54
CA THR A 39 1.67 10.87 14.41
C THR A 39 0.87 10.47 13.17
N PRO A 40 1.13 11.05 11.98
CA PRO A 40 0.46 10.64 10.75
C PRO A 40 0.60 9.15 10.47
N ILE A 41 -0.48 8.53 9.98
CA ILE A 41 -0.48 7.12 9.60
C ILE A 41 0.66 6.81 8.61
N LEU A 42 0.92 7.70 7.65
CA LEU A 42 2.02 7.56 6.71
C LEU A 42 3.38 7.44 7.40
N LEU A 43 3.63 8.20 8.47
CA LEU A 43 4.89 8.10 9.24
C LEU A 43 5.03 6.77 9.97
N HIS A 44 3.94 6.22 10.50
CA HIS A 44 3.96 4.88 11.07
C HIS A 44 4.32 3.84 10.01
N THR A 45 3.72 3.92 8.82
CA THR A 45 4.01 3.04 7.70
C THR A 45 5.49 3.15 7.28
N LEU A 46 6.02 4.36 7.14
CA LEU A 46 7.42 4.58 6.77
C LEU A 46 8.38 4.00 7.80
N ARG A 47 8.10 4.16 9.09
CA ARG A 47 8.91 3.60 10.18
C ARG A 47 9.05 2.08 10.08
N SER A 48 7.98 1.36 9.74
CA SER A 48 8.02 -0.09 9.57
C SER A 48 9.03 -0.51 8.50
N PHE A 49 9.07 0.17 7.35
CA PHE A 49 10.03 -0.13 6.29
C PHE A 49 11.43 0.42 6.59
N ALA A 50 11.55 1.61 7.18
CA ALA A 50 12.85 2.17 7.53
C ALA A 50 13.60 1.35 8.57
N ASN A 51 12.89 0.67 9.46
CA ASN A 51 13.48 -0.22 10.47
C ASN A 51 13.89 -1.59 9.91
N SER A 52 13.40 -1.98 8.74
CA SER A 52 13.82 -3.23 8.10
C SER A 52 15.23 -3.08 7.50
N PRO A 53 16.19 -3.96 7.85
CA PRO A 53 17.56 -3.89 7.35
C PRO A 53 17.64 -4.19 5.84
N GLU A 54 16.67 -4.88 5.28
CA GLU A 54 16.67 -5.27 3.87
C GLU A 54 16.33 -4.12 2.92
N ILE A 55 15.63 -3.08 3.41
CA ILE A 55 15.15 -1.97 2.58
C ILE A 55 16.30 -0.97 2.33
N ALA A 56 16.63 -0.77 1.06
CA ALA A 56 17.66 0.17 0.63
C ALA A 56 17.12 1.59 0.40
N GLU A 57 15.96 1.73 -0.24
CA GLU A 57 15.36 3.01 -0.62
C GLU A 57 13.83 2.97 -0.46
N ILE A 58 13.23 4.13 -0.15
CA ILE A 58 11.79 4.30 -0.01
C ILE A 58 11.37 5.50 -0.87
N PHE A 59 10.50 5.27 -1.84
CA PHE A 59 9.91 6.29 -2.69
C PHE A 59 8.48 6.58 -2.23
N VAL A 60 8.17 7.82 -1.93
CA VAL A 60 6.84 8.24 -1.46
C VAL A 60 6.24 9.19 -2.49
N ALA A 61 5.19 8.76 -3.18
CA ALA A 61 4.49 9.56 -4.16
C ALA A 61 3.35 10.36 -3.50
N LEU A 62 3.51 11.67 -3.41
CA LEU A 62 2.62 12.62 -2.75
C LEU A 62 1.98 13.58 -3.77
N ARG A 63 0.93 14.28 -3.38
CA ARG A 63 0.50 15.44 -4.14
C ARG A 63 1.55 16.55 -4.03
N LYS A 64 1.76 17.30 -5.10
CA LYS A 64 2.77 18.36 -5.17
C LYS A 64 2.75 19.31 -3.97
N ALA A 65 1.57 19.75 -3.55
CA ALA A 65 1.40 20.65 -2.41
C ALA A 65 1.73 20.01 -1.05
N GLU A 66 1.83 18.69 -0.97
CA GLU A 66 2.10 17.95 0.27
C GLU A 66 3.58 17.60 0.44
N ILE A 67 4.40 17.74 -0.61
CA ILE A 67 5.81 17.30 -0.60
C ILE A 67 6.62 18.10 0.43
N GLU A 68 6.63 19.43 0.34
CA GLU A 68 7.44 20.25 1.25
C GLU A 68 6.95 20.23 2.69
N PRO A 69 5.63 20.36 2.99
CA PRO A 69 5.15 20.21 4.37
C PRO A 69 5.49 18.84 4.97
N PHE A 70 5.45 17.78 4.15
CA PHE A 70 5.79 16.45 4.63
C PHE A 70 7.30 16.27 4.82
N ARG A 71 8.13 16.87 3.98
CA ARG A 71 9.60 16.90 4.11
C ARG A 71 10.03 17.54 5.43
N GLU A 72 9.46 18.71 5.75
CA GLU A 72 9.72 19.40 7.00
C GLU A 72 9.32 18.55 8.22
N ARG A 73 8.15 17.89 8.11
CA ARG A 73 7.68 17.00 9.17
C ARG A 73 8.58 15.80 9.37
N LEU A 74 9.03 15.16 8.29
CA LEU A 74 10.02 14.07 8.36
C LEU A 74 11.31 14.50 9.08
N GLN A 75 11.84 15.65 8.72
CA GLN A 75 13.06 16.17 9.33
C GLN A 75 12.91 16.38 10.83
N ARG A 76 11.77 16.90 11.27
CA ARG A 76 11.50 17.20 12.68
C ARG A 76 11.21 15.96 13.51
N GLU A 77 10.43 15.01 13.00
CA GLU A 77 9.84 13.92 13.80
C GLU A 77 10.63 12.62 13.74
N THR A 78 11.43 12.39 12.69
CA THR A 78 12.07 11.07 12.51
C THR A 78 13.37 11.12 11.70
N PRO A 79 14.50 11.53 12.31
CA PRO A 79 15.81 11.55 11.64
C PRO A 79 16.24 10.17 11.10
N GLU A 80 15.83 9.07 11.75
CA GLU A 80 16.18 7.70 11.35
C GLU A 80 15.62 7.34 9.97
N ILE A 81 14.42 7.83 9.63
CA ILE A 81 13.82 7.60 8.30
C ILE A 81 14.66 8.27 7.21
N LEU A 82 15.29 9.40 7.51
CA LEU A 82 16.16 10.11 6.57
C LEU A 82 17.49 9.39 6.33
N LYS A 83 17.94 8.54 7.27
CA LYS A 83 19.13 7.70 7.07
C LYS A 83 18.88 6.66 5.96
N LYS A 84 17.67 6.21 5.78
CA LYS A 84 17.26 5.49 4.57
C LYS A 84 17.03 6.54 3.48
N LYS A 85 17.51 6.30 2.26
CA LYS A 85 17.29 7.22 1.13
C LYS A 85 15.80 7.34 0.81
N THR A 86 15.10 8.20 1.56
CA THR A 86 13.68 8.49 1.30
C THR A 86 13.57 9.57 0.23
N VAL A 87 12.97 9.22 -0.89
CA VAL A 87 12.71 10.10 -2.02
C VAL A 87 11.23 10.48 -2.00
N LEU A 88 10.95 11.78 -1.89
CA LEU A 88 9.61 12.33 -2.06
C LEU A 88 9.45 12.81 -3.49
N LEU A 89 8.39 12.39 -4.16
CA LEU A 89 8.11 12.74 -5.53
C LEU A 89 6.62 13.03 -5.75
N GLU A 90 6.30 13.67 -6.88
CA GLU A 90 4.93 13.95 -7.25
C GLU A 90 4.24 12.66 -7.75
N GLY A 91 3.09 12.33 -7.15
CA GLY A 91 2.22 11.25 -7.60
C GLY A 91 1.44 11.65 -8.86
N GLY A 92 0.60 10.73 -9.32
CA GLY A 92 -0.28 10.93 -10.46
C GLY A 92 -1.75 11.14 -10.06
N GLU A 93 -2.62 11.21 -11.07
CA GLU A 93 -4.06 11.40 -10.90
C GLU A 93 -4.74 10.20 -10.19
N ASN A 94 -4.16 9.02 -10.33
CA ASN A 94 -4.64 7.79 -9.70
C ASN A 94 -3.48 7.02 -9.04
N ARG A 95 -3.83 5.90 -8.36
CA ARG A 95 -2.85 5.10 -7.62
C ARG A 95 -1.81 4.47 -8.55
N GLN A 96 -2.23 3.89 -9.68
CA GLN A 96 -1.35 3.28 -10.66
C GLN A 96 -0.36 4.29 -11.24
N GLN A 97 -0.82 5.48 -11.62
CA GLN A 97 0.07 6.53 -12.13
C GLN A 97 1.05 7.02 -11.05
N SER A 98 0.62 7.09 -9.79
CA SER A 98 1.53 7.43 -8.68
C SER A 98 2.65 6.40 -8.52
N VAL A 99 2.33 5.11 -8.67
CA VAL A 99 3.33 4.03 -8.66
C VAL A 99 4.22 4.09 -9.91
N ALA A 100 3.64 4.36 -11.09
CA ALA A 100 4.40 4.50 -12.34
C ALA A 100 5.43 5.63 -12.25
N ASN A 101 5.03 6.80 -11.71
CA ASN A 101 5.93 7.95 -11.51
C ASN A 101 7.09 7.58 -10.56
N ALA A 102 6.79 6.87 -9.48
CA ALA A 102 7.83 6.40 -8.56
C ALA A 102 8.75 5.36 -9.21
N LEU A 103 8.18 4.38 -9.93
CA LEU A 103 8.92 3.32 -10.62
C LEU A 103 9.88 3.90 -11.67
N ALA A 104 9.48 4.96 -12.37
CA ALA A 104 10.33 5.68 -13.32
C ALA A 104 11.54 6.37 -12.65
N ALA A 105 11.44 6.71 -11.37
CA ALA A 105 12.52 7.30 -10.59
C ALA A 105 13.44 6.25 -9.91
N VAL A 106 13.03 4.98 -9.90
CA VAL A 106 13.81 3.89 -9.30
C VAL A 106 14.98 3.51 -10.21
N ALA A 107 16.20 3.60 -9.69
CA ALA A 107 17.39 3.04 -10.31
C ALA A 107 17.62 1.61 -9.78
N ALA A 108 17.24 0.61 -10.56
CA ALA A 108 17.34 -0.81 -10.20
C ALA A 108 17.79 -1.67 -11.37
N ASN A 109 18.39 -2.83 -11.04
CA ASN A 109 18.69 -3.88 -12.00
C ASN A 109 17.48 -4.82 -12.15
N SER A 110 17.47 -5.64 -13.18
CA SER A 110 16.37 -6.58 -13.49
C SER A 110 15.93 -7.43 -12.30
N ASP A 111 16.90 -7.94 -11.53
CA ASP A 111 16.67 -8.87 -10.41
C ASP A 111 16.45 -8.16 -9.06
N ASP A 112 16.52 -6.83 -9.01
CA ASP A 112 16.18 -6.08 -7.79
C ASP A 112 14.68 -6.18 -7.53
N VAL A 113 14.28 -6.09 -6.26
CA VAL A 113 12.88 -6.23 -5.86
C VAL A 113 12.28 -4.87 -5.53
N VAL A 114 11.13 -4.61 -6.11
CA VAL A 114 10.28 -3.43 -5.80
C VAL A 114 9.08 -3.90 -5.00
N LEU A 115 8.91 -3.36 -3.80
CA LEU A 115 7.72 -3.51 -3.00
C LEU A 115 6.80 -2.32 -3.22
N VAL A 116 5.51 -2.57 -3.43
CA VAL A 116 4.48 -1.52 -3.44
C VAL A 116 3.60 -1.69 -2.22
N HIS A 117 3.47 -0.61 -1.42
CA HIS A 117 2.74 -0.69 -0.15
C HIS A 117 1.81 0.50 0.07
N ASP A 118 0.60 0.22 0.54
CA ASP A 118 -0.40 1.26 0.84
C ASP A 118 0.06 2.16 2.01
N ALA A 119 0.05 3.47 1.80
CA ALA A 119 0.43 4.49 2.79
C ALA A 119 -0.33 4.40 4.14
N VAL A 120 -1.48 3.75 4.14
CA VAL A 120 -2.41 3.63 5.27
C VAL A 120 -2.52 2.20 5.84
N ARG A 121 -1.45 1.40 5.72
CA ARG A 121 -1.29 0.11 6.42
C ARG A 121 -0.08 0.16 7.37
N PRO A 122 -0.21 0.79 8.51
CA PRO A 122 0.93 1.04 9.41
C PRO A 122 1.42 -0.19 10.19
N PHE A 123 0.68 -1.31 10.14
CA PHE A 123 0.96 -2.50 10.96
C PHE A 123 1.62 -3.65 10.18
N VAL A 124 2.26 -3.35 9.07
CA VAL A 124 3.10 -4.34 8.38
C VAL A 124 4.27 -4.74 9.28
N THR A 125 4.49 -6.06 9.40
CA THR A 125 5.57 -6.61 10.22
C THR A 125 6.81 -6.89 9.38
N GLU A 126 7.97 -6.97 10.03
CA GLU A 126 9.23 -7.35 9.37
C GLU A 126 9.14 -8.75 8.73
N GLU A 127 8.43 -9.68 9.37
CA GLU A 127 8.18 -11.02 8.84
C GLU A 127 7.45 -10.95 7.49
N ILE A 128 6.34 -10.19 7.42
CA ILE A 128 5.60 -10.01 6.16
C ILE A 128 6.48 -9.38 5.08
N ILE A 129 7.28 -8.37 5.42
CA ILE A 129 8.20 -7.72 4.48
C ILE A 129 9.19 -8.76 3.93
N ARG A 130 9.82 -9.53 4.77
CA ARG A 130 10.80 -10.56 4.41
C ARG A 130 10.19 -11.65 3.56
N ASP A 131 9.01 -12.15 3.90
CA ASP A 131 8.32 -13.20 3.15
C ASP A 131 7.94 -12.76 1.75
N VAL A 132 7.47 -11.51 1.58
CA VAL A 132 7.18 -10.95 0.25
C VAL A 132 8.45 -10.78 -0.57
N ILE A 133 9.55 -10.32 0.02
CA ILE A 133 10.85 -10.21 -0.66
C ILE A 133 11.30 -11.58 -1.15
N ALA A 134 11.27 -12.59 -0.28
CA ALA A 134 11.65 -13.95 -0.62
C ALA A 134 10.75 -14.54 -1.73
N GLY A 135 9.43 -14.31 -1.63
CA GLY A 135 8.46 -14.73 -2.65
C GLY A 135 8.72 -14.08 -4.00
N ALA A 136 8.93 -12.76 -4.03
CA ALA A 136 9.23 -12.01 -5.25
C ALA A 136 10.56 -12.44 -5.89
N ALA A 137 11.60 -12.65 -5.08
CA ALA A 137 12.88 -13.15 -5.56
C ALA A 137 12.77 -14.55 -6.19
N LYS A 138 11.96 -15.43 -5.59
CA LYS A 138 11.80 -16.81 -6.03
C LYS A 138 10.89 -16.97 -7.25
N TYR A 139 9.76 -16.25 -7.27
CA TYR A 139 8.70 -16.46 -8.26
C TYR A 139 8.58 -15.30 -9.27
N GLY A 140 9.34 -14.22 -9.07
CA GLY A 140 9.24 -12.99 -9.88
C GLY A 140 8.18 -12.01 -9.36
N ALA A 141 7.13 -12.51 -8.70
CA ALA A 141 6.05 -11.72 -8.12
C ALA A 141 5.44 -12.42 -6.91
N ALA A 142 5.13 -11.68 -5.84
CA ALA A 142 4.43 -12.18 -4.67
C ALA A 142 3.61 -11.08 -4.00
N ILE A 143 2.44 -11.42 -3.48
CA ILE A 143 1.61 -10.51 -2.71
C ILE A 143 1.35 -11.03 -1.30
N THR A 144 1.13 -10.12 -0.39
CA THR A 144 0.57 -10.43 0.92
C THR A 144 -0.94 -10.67 0.80
N GLY A 145 -1.46 -11.71 1.46
CA GLY A 145 -2.89 -11.95 1.47
C GLY A 145 -3.36 -12.78 2.65
N VAL A 146 -4.62 -12.66 3.00
CA VAL A 146 -5.27 -13.46 4.03
C VAL A 146 -6.43 -14.26 3.44
N PRO A 147 -6.69 -15.51 3.86
CA PRO A 147 -7.85 -16.27 3.39
C PRO A 147 -9.16 -15.54 3.73
N ALA A 148 -10.15 -15.66 2.87
CA ALA A 148 -11.50 -15.18 3.17
C ALA A 148 -12.11 -16.02 4.28
N MET A 149 -12.55 -15.39 5.37
CA MET A 149 -13.15 -16.07 6.53
C MET A 149 -14.66 -16.22 6.36
N ASP A 150 -15.32 -15.18 5.87
CA ASP A 150 -16.76 -15.17 5.65
C ASP A 150 -17.16 -15.88 4.35
N THR A 151 -18.45 -16.23 4.24
CA THR A 151 -19.00 -16.77 2.99
C THR A 151 -19.01 -15.68 1.92
N VAL A 152 -18.30 -15.90 0.81
CA VAL A 152 -18.21 -14.97 -0.32
C VAL A 152 -19.38 -15.17 -1.29
N LYS A 153 -20.13 -14.10 -1.55
CA LYS A 153 -21.26 -14.09 -2.50
C LYS A 153 -20.92 -13.22 -3.71
N GLN A 154 -21.06 -13.79 -4.88
CA GLN A 154 -21.10 -13.01 -6.12
C GLN A 154 -22.50 -12.41 -6.26
N VAL A 155 -22.59 -11.12 -6.52
CA VAL A 155 -23.85 -10.40 -6.62
C VAL A 155 -23.96 -9.64 -7.94
N GLU A 156 -25.18 -9.50 -8.44
CA GLU A 156 -25.55 -8.53 -9.46
C GLU A 156 -26.20 -7.33 -8.78
N ARG A 157 -25.72 -6.12 -9.08
CA ARG A 157 -26.32 -4.89 -8.55
C ARG A 157 -27.48 -4.46 -9.42
N THR A 158 -28.61 -4.14 -8.78
CA THR A 158 -29.83 -3.61 -9.42
C THR A 158 -30.13 -2.22 -8.85
N ALA A 159 -31.12 -1.53 -9.43
CA ALA A 159 -31.58 -0.25 -8.90
C ALA A 159 -32.15 -0.35 -7.47
N GLU A 160 -32.67 -1.53 -7.09
CA GLU A 160 -33.33 -1.78 -5.80
C GLU A 160 -32.40 -2.45 -4.77
N GLY A 161 -31.14 -2.79 -5.16
CA GLY A 161 -30.20 -3.44 -4.25
C GLY A 161 -29.24 -4.40 -4.95
N ALA A 162 -29.00 -5.57 -4.33
CA ALA A 162 -28.12 -6.59 -4.88
C ALA A 162 -28.74 -7.98 -4.76
N ILE A 163 -28.67 -8.76 -5.84
CA ILE A 163 -29.20 -10.14 -5.91
C ILE A 163 -28.00 -11.10 -5.97
N ILE A 164 -28.04 -12.14 -5.13
CA ILE A 164 -27.01 -13.19 -5.12
C ILE A 164 -27.11 -14.02 -6.39
N LYS A 165 -25.98 -14.14 -7.12
CA LYS A 165 -25.85 -14.99 -8.30
C LYS A 165 -25.17 -16.32 -7.99
N ALA A 166 -24.17 -16.31 -7.12
CA ALA A 166 -23.44 -17.51 -6.76
C ALA A 166 -22.80 -17.40 -5.38
N THR A 167 -22.46 -18.54 -4.79
CA THR A 167 -21.55 -18.63 -3.65
C THR A 167 -20.17 -19.05 -4.18
N ILE A 168 -19.16 -18.24 -3.88
CA ILE A 168 -17.79 -18.55 -4.30
C ILE A 168 -17.13 -19.39 -3.19
N PRO A 169 -16.51 -20.54 -3.52
CA PRO A 169 -15.76 -21.33 -2.56
C PRO A 169 -14.65 -20.50 -1.91
N ARG A 170 -14.78 -20.20 -0.61
CA ARG A 170 -13.87 -19.29 0.10
C ARG A 170 -12.43 -19.80 0.20
N GLU A 171 -12.25 -21.12 0.12
CA GLU A 171 -10.95 -21.77 0.08
C GLU A 171 -10.10 -21.43 -1.16
N LYS A 172 -10.73 -20.84 -2.19
CA LYS A 172 -10.08 -20.33 -3.40
C LYS A 172 -9.93 -18.82 -3.40
N ILE A 173 -10.31 -18.14 -2.31
CA ILE A 173 -10.32 -16.67 -2.22
C ILE A 173 -9.31 -16.21 -1.22
N VAL A 174 -8.44 -15.30 -1.66
CA VAL A 174 -7.51 -14.56 -0.83
C VAL A 174 -7.86 -13.08 -0.89
N MET A 175 -7.94 -12.45 0.27
CA MET A 175 -8.09 -11.01 0.42
C MET A 175 -6.71 -10.38 0.31
N ALA A 176 -6.42 -9.77 -0.84
CA ALA A 176 -5.12 -9.17 -1.13
C ALA A 176 -4.81 -7.99 -0.20
N GLN A 177 -3.60 -8.00 0.31
CA GLN A 177 -3.03 -6.92 1.10
C GLN A 177 -1.76 -6.39 0.40
N THR A 178 -1.09 -5.44 1.03
CA THR A 178 0.24 -5.00 0.68
C THR A 178 1.18 -5.16 1.90
N PRO A 179 2.51 -5.34 1.70
CA PRO A 179 3.26 -5.10 0.46
C PRO A 179 2.96 -6.15 -0.62
N GLN A 180 3.06 -5.70 -1.87
CA GLN A 180 3.14 -6.53 -3.06
C GLN A 180 4.56 -6.38 -3.60
N GLY A 181 5.27 -7.46 -3.82
CA GLY A 181 6.67 -7.48 -4.22
C GLY A 181 6.86 -8.08 -5.61
N PHE A 182 7.73 -7.46 -6.39
CA PHE A 182 7.98 -7.86 -7.77
C PHE A 182 9.45 -7.69 -8.10
N ARG A 183 10.00 -8.55 -8.96
CA ARG A 183 11.24 -8.23 -9.63
C ARG A 183 11.02 -6.98 -10.48
N TYR A 184 12.05 -6.14 -10.54
CA TYR A 184 11.95 -4.85 -11.24
C TYR A 184 11.57 -5.01 -12.71
N ASP A 185 12.19 -5.96 -13.43
CA ASP A 185 11.89 -6.24 -14.84
C ASP A 185 10.44 -6.67 -15.06
N VAL A 186 9.89 -7.52 -14.19
CA VAL A 186 8.50 -8.02 -14.24
C VAL A 186 7.52 -6.86 -14.03
N LEU A 187 7.74 -6.06 -12.99
CA LEU A 187 6.86 -4.93 -12.71
C LEU A 187 6.92 -3.87 -13.81
N LYS A 188 8.13 -3.51 -14.25
CA LYS A 188 8.34 -2.52 -15.30
C LYS A 188 7.62 -2.91 -16.59
N LYS A 189 7.77 -4.16 -17.02
CA LYS A 189 7.09 -4.70 -18.21
C LYS A 189 5.56 -4.61 -18.06
N ALA A 190 5.02 -5.03 -16.92
CA ALA A 190 3.58 -4.99 -16.68
C ALA A 190 3.00 -3.56 -16.71
N PHE A 191 3.75 -2.58 -16.20
CA PHE A 191 3.38 -1.17 -16.29
C PHE A 191 3.45 -0.64 -17.73
N ASP A 192 4.50 -0.97 -18.49
CA ASP A 192 4.66 -0.52 -19.87
C ASP A 192 3.52 -1.05 -20.77
N GLU A 193 3.16 -2.34 -20.62
CA GLU A 193 2.04 -2.94 -21.33
C GLU A 193 0.69 -2.30 -20.92
N ALA A 194 0.48 -2.07 -19.62
CA ALA A 194 -0.74 -1.43 -19.16
C ALA A 194 -0.90 0.01 -19.68
N VAL A 195 0.18 0.75 -19.78
CA VAL A 195 0.18 2.10 -20.37
C VAL A 195 -0.12 2.04 -21.87
N ALA A 196 0.51 1.12 -22.62
CA ALA A 196 0.28 0.96 -24.04
C ALA A 196 -1.18 0.64 -24.39
N ASP A 197 -1.84 -0.15 -23.52
CA ASP A 197 -3.23 -0.60 -23.73
C ASP A 197 -4.28 0.29 -23.03
N GLY A 198 -3.85 1.31 -22.28
CA GLY A 198 -4.75 2.16 -21.49
C GLY A 198 -5.45 1.40 -20.35
N PHE A 199 -4.86 0.29 -19.88
CA PHE A 199 -5.44 -0.54 -18.83
C PHE A 199 -5.18 0.05 -17.45
N ILE A 200 -6.23 0.09 -16.62
CA ILE A 200 -6.13 0.49 -15.22
C ILE A 200 -6.46 -0.71 -14.34
N GLY A 201 -5.45 -1.21 -13.63
CA GLY A 201 -5.57 -2.29 -12.67
C GLY A 201 -6.09 -1.83 -11.32
N THR A 202 -6.54 -2.77 -10.51
CA THR A 202 -6.95 -2.53 -9.12
C THR A 202 -5.74 -2.43 -8.17
N ASP A 203 -4.66 -3.16 -8.50
CA ASP A 203 -3.39 -3.23 -7.80
C ASP A 203 -2.27 -3.64 -8.78
N GLU A 204 -1.04 -3.74 -8.31
CA GLU A 204 0.11 -4.12 -9.15
C GLU A 204 0.06 -5.59 -9.56
N ALA A 205 -0.47 -6.46 -8.70
CA ALA A 205 -0.65 -7.87 -9.05
C ALA A 205 -1.52 -8.05 -10.29
N SER A 206 -2.61 -7.31 -10.40
CA SER A 206 -3.51 -7.37 -11.57
C SER A 206 -2.83 -6.97 -12.88
N LEU A 207 -1.84 -6.08 -12.85
CA LEU A 207 -1.03 -5.73 -14.02
C LEU A 207 -0.10 -6.88 -14.40
N VAL A 208 0.56 -7.47 -13.40
CA VAL A 208 1.52 -8.56 -13.58
C VAL A 208 0.82 -9.84 -14.05
N GLU A 209 -0.35 -10.18 -13.48
CA GLU A 209 -1.20 -11.28 -13.95
C GLU A 209 -1.61 -11.10 -15.41
N ARG A 210 -2.04 -9.89 -15.76
CA ARG A 210 -2.40 -9.54 -17.14
C ARG A 210 -1.24 -9.70 -18.12
N SER A 211 0.00 -9.41 -17.71
CA SER A 211 1.21 -9.62 -18.52
C SER A 211 1.64 -11.09 -18.62
N GLY A 212 0.83 -12.02 -18.08
CA GLY A 212 1.05 -13.46 -18.18
C GLY A 212 1.98 -14.05 -17.12
N HIS A 213 2.36 -13.29 -16.08
CA HIS A 213 3.19 -13.80 -14.99
C HIS A 213 2.34 -14.36 -13.85
N GLN A 214 2.84 -15.43 -13.25
CA GLN A 214 2.25 -15.96 -12.02
C GLN A 214 2.62 -15.09 -10.81
N VAL A 215 1.66 -14.86 -9.93
CA VAL A 215 1.84 -14.12 -8.70
C VAL A 215 1.66 -15.06 -7.52
N ALA A 216 2.69 -15.24 -6.72
CA ALA A 216 2.62 -16.04 -5.50
C ALA A 216 1.89 -15.27 -4.39
N VAL A 217 1.28 -16.01 -3.46
CA VAL A 217 0.66 -15.43 -2.25
C VAL A 217 1.47 -15.85 -1.04
N VAL A 218 1.89 -14.89 -0.23
CA VAL A 218 2.47 -15.12 1.09
C VAL A 218 1.45 -14.76 2.17
N MET A 219 1.56 -15.38 3.33
CA MET A 219 0.61 -15.18 4.42
C MET A 219 0.71 -13.75 4.97
N GLY A 220 -0.41 -13.06 4.97
CA GLY A 220 -0.59 -11.77 5.60
C GLY A 220 -1.10 -11.86 7.04
N SER A 221 -1.57 -10.74 7.54
CA SER A 221 -2.16 -10.66 8.88
C SER A 221 -3.45 -9.85 8.87
N PRO A 222 -4.49 -10.25 9.59
CA PRO A 222 -5.67 -9.40 9.82
C PRO A 222 -5.30 -8.05 10.46
N ARG A 223 -4.20 -8.00 11.23
CA ARG A 223 -3.69 -6.75 11.81
C ARG A 223 -3.06 -5.82 10.78
N ASN A 224 -2.60 -6.33 9.64
CA ASN A 224 -2.09 -5.52 8.52
C ASN A 224 -3.25 -4.89 7.74
N MET A 225 -4.18 -4.30 8.46
CA MET A 225 -5.39 -3.70 7.94
C MET A 225 -5.12 -2.36 7.24
N LYS A 226 -5.98 -2.02 6.28
CA LYS A 226 -5.97 -0.74 5.58
C LYS A 226 -6.91 0.23 6.31
N ILE A 227 -6.39 1.34 6.83
CA ILE A 227 -7.19 2.36 7.50
C ILE A 227 -7.89 3.21 6.43
N THR A 228 -9.22 3.06 6.31
CA THR A 228 -10.03 3.72 5.27
C THR A 228 -11.29 4.38 5.81
N THR A 229 -11.73 4.02 7.00
CA THR A 229 -12.93 4.53 7.69
C THR A 229 -12.60 4.97 9.11
N PRO A 230 -13.45 5.77 9.77
CA PRO A 230 -13.29 6.09 11.19
C PRO A 230 -13.23 4.83 12.09
N ALA A 231 -14.03 3.80 11.82
CA ALA A 231 -14.00 2.55 12.57
C ALA A 231 -12.65 1.82 12.44
N ASP A 232 -12.01 1.89 11.25
CA ASP A 232 -10.65 1.36 11.07
C ASP A 232 -9.64 2.11 11.95
N LEU A 233 -9.82 3.42 12.12
CA LEU A 233 -8.94 4.24 12.96
C LEU A 233 -9.07 3.85 14.44
N GLU A 234 -10.29 3.65 14.95
CA GLU A 234 -10.55 3.18 16.31
C GLU A 234 -9.86 1.83 16.56
N LEU A 235 -9.97 0.90 15.60
CA LEU A 235 -9.29 -0.39 15.68
C LEU A 235 -7.76 -0.25 15.62
N ALA A 236 -7.25 0.68 14.81
CA ALA A 236 -5.83 0.98 14.73
C ALA A 236 -5.27 1.55 16.05
N GLU A 237 -6.02 2.43 16.72
CA GLU A 237 -5.67 2.94 18.07
C GLU A 237 -5.56 1.81 19.09
N TYR A 238 -6.50 0.87 19.05
CA TYR A 238 -6.46 -0.30 19.91
C TYR A 238 -5.21 -1.16 19.67
N TYR A 239 -4.89 -1.47 18.41
CA TYR A 239 -3.70 -2.26 18.07
C TYR A 239 -2.39 -1.57 18.46
N SER A 240 -2.31 -0.26 18.30
CA SER A 240 -1.13 0.52 18.70
C SER A 240 -0.88 0.47 20.19
N ARG A 241 -1.94 0.51 21.01
CA ARG A 241 -1.83 0.39 22.47
C ARG A 241 -1.30 -0.97 22.90
N ILE A 242 -1.81 -2.06 22.31
CA ILE A 242 -1.31 -3.41 22.62
C ILE A 242 0.17 -3.54 22.26
N ALA A 243 0.58 -3.06 21.08
CA ALA A 243 1.96 -3.13 20.64
C ALA A 243 2.93 -2.35 21.56
N ALA A 244 2.47 -1.28 22.19
CA ALA A 244 3.25 -0.51 23.15
C ALA A 244 3.45 -1.23 24.50
N HIS A 245 2.52 -2.10 24.90
CA HIS A 245 2.60 -2.88 26.16
C HIS A 245 3.34 -4.23 26.01
N SER A 246 3.67 -4.63 24.78
CA SER A 246 4.35 -5.91 24.49
C SER A 246 5.86 -5.75 24.28
N LYS A 247 6.40 -4.54 24.51
CA LYS A 247 7.82 -4.20 24.51
C LYS A 247 8.30 -3.93 25.93
#